data_ed2f39103ac26fdc4fd20a6ef1e6e920
#
_entry.id   ed2f39103ac26fdc4fd20a6ef1e6e920
#
_cell.length_a   1.000
_cell.length_b   1.000
_cell.length_c   1.000
_cell.angle_alpha   90.00
_cell.angle_beta   90.00
_cell.angle_gamma   90.00
#
_symmetry.space_group_name_H-M   'P 1'
#
loop_
_entity.id
_entity.type
_entity.pdbx_description
1 polymer ?
#
loop_
_entity_poly.entity_id
_entity_poly.type
_entity_poly.pdbx_seq_one_letter_code
_entity_poly.pdbx_strand_id
1 'polypeptide(L)'
;MAKYRRGRINDAVAQELAIALDEVREPKVVNNFVSITRAEVAPDLKYASVYFSCIGDSKEAAEGLKKCTGMLRHHLATTLNLRITPELNFVKDGSIEHGAKIAKLLDEVMGEDK
;
A
#
# COMPACT_ATOMS: atom_id res chain seq x y z
N MET A 1 -14.46 -8.86 -20.33
CA MET A 1 -13.38 -7.90 -20.42
C MET A 1 -13.34 -7.01 -19.21
N ALA A 2 -12.17 -6.68 -18.82
CA ALA A 2 -12.06 -5.76 -17.69
C ALA A 2 -12.72 -4.45 -18.08
N LYS A 3 -13.57 -3.98 -17.23
CA LYS A 3 -14.20 -2.70 -17.48
C LYS A 3 -13.28 -1.53 -17.22
N TYR A 4 -12.17 -1.81 -16.54
CA TYR A 4 -11.25 -0.77 -16.13
C TYR A 4 -10.03 -0.76 -17.02
N ARG A 5 -9.54 0.40 -17.35
CA ARG A 5 -8.18 0.51 -17.87
C ARG A 5 -7.23 0.22 -16.72
N ARG A 6 -6.01 -0.11 -17.05
CA ARG A 6 -5.06 -0.49 -16.01
C ARG A 6 -4.91 0.58 -14.95
N GLY A 7 -4.86 1.85 -15.36
CA GLY A 7 -4.77 2.91 -14.37
C GLY A 7 -5.94 2.94 -13.43
N ARG A 8 -7.13 2.71 -13.95
CA ARG A 8 -8.33 2.70 -13.14
C ARG A 8 -8.38 1.54 -12.17
N ILE A 9 -7.99 0.36 -12.63
CA ILE A 9 -8.02 -0.80 -11.75
C ILE A 9 -6.98 -0.64 -10.67
N ASN A 10 -5.82 -0.06 -10.98
CA ASN A 10 -4.81 0.22 -9.99
C ASN A 10 -5.35 1.16 -8.93
N ASP A 11 -6.00 2.23 -9.34
CA ASP A 11 -6.57 3.20 -8.42
C ASP A 11 -7.67 2.58 -7.57
N ALA A 12 -8.52 1.76 -8.18
CA ALA A 12 -9.61 1.13 -7.46
C ALA A 12 -9.09 0.17 -6.40
N VAL A 13 -8.07 -0.61 -6.75
CA VAL A 13 -7.47 -1.53 -5.79
C VAL A 13 -6.84 -0.77 -4.64
N ALA A 14 -6.08 0.28 -4.95
CA ALA A 14 -5.43 1.06 -3.91
C ALA A 14 -6.46 1.70 -2.97
N GLN A 15 -7.52 2.24 -3.55
CA GLN A 15 -8.55 2.90 -2.76
C GLN A 15 -9.26 1.92 -1.84
N GLU A 16 -9.63 0.75 -2.35
CA GLU A 16 -10.33 -0.23 -1.54
C GLU A 16 -9.43 -0.81 -0.47
N LEU A 17 -8.16 -0.99 -0.77
CA LEU A 17 -7.23 -1.46 0.25
C LEU A 17 -7.04 -0.41 1.35
N ALA A 18 -7.01 0.85 0.98
CA ALA A 18 -6.92 1.91 1.99
C ALA A 18 -8.14 1.90 2.90
N ILE A 19 -9.31 1.70 2.33
CA ILE A 19 -10.54 1.61 3.11
C ILE A 19 -10.49 0.41 4.05
N ALA A 20 -10.10 -0.74 3.54
CA ALA A 20 -10.01 -1.95 4.36
C ALA A 20 -8.98 -1.80 5.46
N LEU A 21 -7.91 -1.10 5.18
CA LEU A 21 -6.83 -0.92 6.16
C LEU A 21 -7.31 -0.17 7.39
N ASP A 22 -8.27 0.73 7.23
CA ASP A 22 -8.83 1.46 8.37
C ASP A 22 -9.48 0.53 9.39
N GLU A 23 -9.88 -0.67 8.96
CA GLU A 23 -10.53 -1.62 9.86
C GLU A 23 -9.57 -2.66 10.39
N VAL A 24 -8.31 -2.60 9.99
CA VAL A 24 -7.31 -3.56 10.45
C VAL A 24 -6.95 -3.26 11.90
N ARG A 25 -6.88 -4.31 12.69
CA ARG A 25 -6.52 -4.19 14.12
C ARG A 25 -5.15 -4.78 14.42
N GLU A 26 -4.43 -5.21 13.42
CA GLU A 26 -3.10 -5.78 13.61
C GLU A 26 -2.16 -4.71 14.19
N PRO A 27 -1.58 -4.94 15.38
CA PRO A 27 -0.75 -3.91 16.02
C PRO A 27 0.41 -3.44 15.16
N LYS A 28 1.02 -4.33 14.40
CA LYS A 28 2.15 -3.94 13.55
C LYS A 28 1.74 -2.96 12.47
N VAL A 29 0.49 -3.02 12.04
CA VAL A 29 -0.04 -2.07 11.07
C VAL A 29 -0.44 -0.78 11.77
N VAL A 30 -1.22 -0.92 12.84
CA VAL A 30 -1.79 0.24 13.53
C VAL A 30 -0.68 1.08 14.16
N ASN A 31 0.26 0.45 14.82
CA ASN A 31 1.28 1.16 15.56
C ASN A 31 2.30 1.85 14.65
N ASN A 32 2.39 1.43 13.43
CA ASN A 32 3.33 2.02 12.49
C ASN A 32 2.67 2.98 11.51
N PHE A 33 1.38 3.24 11.69
CA PHE A 33 0.64 4.23 10.89
C PHE A 33 0.81 3.98 9.40
N VAL A 34 0.46 2.76 8.99
CA VAL A 34 0.61 2.34 7.60
C VAL A 34 -0.47 2.96 6.73
N SER A 35 -0.06 3.43 5.57
CA SER A 35 -0.99 3.96 4.56
C SER A 35 -0.66 3.34 3.22
N ILE A 36 -1.69 3.05 2.45
CA ILE A 36 -1.52 2.56 1.08
C ILE A 36 -1.35 3.77 0.17
N THR A 37 -0.27 3.80 -0.60
CA THR A 37 -0.01 4.93 -1.47
C THR A 37 -0.43 4.67 -2.91
N ARG A 38 -0.25 3.46 -3.40
CA ARG A 38 -0.69 3.11 -4.75
C ARG A 38 -0.65 1.60 -4.90
N ALA A 39 -1.18 1.13 -6.02
CA ALA A 39 -1.14 -0.28 -6.34
C ALA A 39 -0.90 -0.43 -7.83
N GLU A 40 -0.23 -1.51 -8.20
CA GLU A 40 -0.01 -1.86 -9.60
C GLU A 40 -0.40 -3.31 -9.80
N VAL A 41 -1.47 -3.51 -10.55
CA VAL A 41 -2.00 -4.85 -10.80
C VAL A 41 -1.40 -5.38 -12.09
N ALA A 42 -0.92 -6.62 -12.06
CA ALA A 42 -0.36 -7.25 -13.26
C ALA A 42 -1.45 -7.40 -14.33
N PRO A 43 -1.06 -7.42 -15.61
CA PRO A 43 -2.07 -7.53 -16.69
C PRO A 43 -2.95 -8.75 -16.58
N ASP A 44 -2.43 -9.85 -16.04
CA ASP A 44 -3.21 -11.08 -15.90
C ASP A 44 -4.04 -11.10 -14.62
N LEU A 45 -3.98 -10.05 -13.82
CA LEU A 45 -4.71 -9.89 -12.55
C LEU A 45 -4.31 -10.90 -11.48
N LYS A 46 -3.21 -11.61 -11.66
CA LYS A 46 -2.81 -12.62 -10.69
C LYS A 46 -2.04 -12.03 -9.52
N TYR A 47 -1.36 -10.92 -9.74
CA TYR A 47 -0.52 -10.29 -8.73
C TYR A 47 -0.75 -8.80 -8.73
N ALA A 48 -0.61 -8.22 -7.56
CA ALA A 48 -0.64 -6.77 -7.41
C ALA A 48 0.47 -6.35 -6.48
N SER A 49 1.24 -5.35 -6.90
CA SER A 49 2.22 -4.73 -6.03
C SER A 49 1.51 -3.60 -5.31
N VAL A 50 1.45 -3.67 -4.00
CA VAL A 50 0.76 -2.68 -3.18
C VAL A 50 1.81 -1.88 -2.44
N TYR A 51 1.87 -0.60 -2.75
CA TYR A 51 2.88 0.28 -2.18
C TYR A 51 2.32 0.94 -0.95
N PHE A 52 3.12 0.98 0.09
CA PHE A 52 2.69 1.55 1.35
C PHE A 52 3.75 2.48 1.93
N SER A 53 3.30 3.40 2.75
CA SER A 53 4.19 4.21 3.55
C SER A 53 3.84 3.98 5.02
N CYS A 54 4.78 4.29 5.89
CA CYS A 54 4.54 4.18 7.32
C CYS A 54 5.42 5.20 8.03
N ILE A 55 5.02 5.52 9.26
CA ILE A 55 5.80 6.46 10.06
C ILE A 55 6.78 5.69 10.93
N GLY A 56 6.42 4.49 11.33
CA GLY A 56 7.24 3.68 12.20
C GLY A 56 8.20 2.77 11.45
N ASP A 57 8.29 1.53 11.91
CA ASP A 57 9.21 0.54 11.37
C ASP A 57 8.58 -0.12 10.13
N SER A 58 9.21 0.10 8.97
CA SER A 58 8.65 -0.43 7.72
C SER A 58 8.70 -1.95 7.67
N LYS A 59 9.67 -2.55 8.32
CA LYS A 59 9.77 -4.01 8.34
C LYS A 59 8.62 -4.61 9.12
N GLU A 60 8.34 -4.06 10.29
CA GLU A 60 7.20 -4.49 11.08
C GLU A 60 5.89 -4.23 10.34
N ALA A 61 5.81 -3.08 9.70
CA ALA A 61 4.61 -2.72 8.94
C ALA A 61 4.37 -3.76 7.84
N ALA A 62 5.41 -4.14 7.12
CA ALA A 62 5.28 -5.14 6.06
C ALA A 62 4.83 -6.47 6.63
N GLU A 63 5.37 -6.87 7.78
CA GLU A 63 4.96 -8.11 8.42
C GLU A 63 3.48 -8.06 8.81
N GLY A 64 3.06 -6.93 9.36
CA GLY A 64 1.67 -6.75 9.74
C GLY A 64 0.73 -6.83 8.56
N LEU A 65 1.10 -6.18 7.46
CA LEU A 65 0.30 -6.23 6.24
C LEU A 65 0.20 -7.66 5.72
N LYS A 66 1.30 -8.39 5.80
CA LYS A 66 1.30 -9.78 5.37
C LYS A 66 0.32 -10.61 6.17
N LYS A 67 0.23 -10.36 7.47
CA LYS A 67 -0.73 -11.05 8.32
C LYS A 67 -2.16 -10.75 7.95
N CYS A 68 -2.41 -9.57 7.39
CA CYS A 68 -3.76 -9.14 7.04
C CYS A 68 -4.11 -9.45 5.59
N THR A 69 -3.22 -10.12 4.84
CA THR A 69 -3.43 -10.33 3.41
C THR A 69 -4.76 -11.00 3.11
N GLY A 70 -5.12 -12.02 3.89
CA GLY A 70 -6.38 -12.71 3.65
C GLY A 70 -7.59 -11.81 3.76
N MET A 71 -7.60 -10.99 4.80
CA MET A 71 -8.70 -10.05 5.01
C MET A 71 -8.74 -9.00 3.92
N LEU A 72 -7.57 -8.49 3.52
CA LEU A 72 -7.51 -7.49 2.47
C LEU A 72 -7.94 -8.05 1.12
N ARG A 73 -7.52 -9.27 0.81
CA ARG A 73 -7.96 -9.91 -0.43
C ARG A 73 -9.45 -10.17 -0.42
N HIS A 74 -9.99 -10.57 0.74
CA HIS A 74 -11.43 -10.79 0.85
C HIS A 74 -12.19 -9.50 0.59
N HIS A 75 -11.69 -8.40 1.12
CA HIS A 75 -12.32 -7.09 0.88
C HIS A 75 -12.34 -6.78 -0.62
N LEU A 76 -11.23 -7.00 -1.31
CA LEU A 76 -11.18 -6.76 -2.74
C LEU A 76 -12.17 -7.66 -3.48
N ALA A 77 -12.25 -8.92 -3.08
CA ALA A 77 -13.14 -9.86 -3.75
C ALA A 77 -14.60 -9.45 -3.61
N THR A 78 -14.95 -8.84 -2.48
CA THR A 78 -16.35 -8.47 -2.24
C THR A 78 -16.69 -7.08 -2.74
N THR A 79 -15.72 -6.20 -2.88
CA THR A 79 -16.01 -4.82 -3.28
C THR A 79 -15.73 -4.55 -4.75
N LEU A 80 -14.73 -5.21 -5.32
CA LEU A 80 -14.40 -5.05 -6.72
C LEU A 80 -14.78 -6.32 -7.46
N ASN A 81 -15.50 -6.15 -8.55
CA ASN A 81 -15.97 -7.29 -9.32
C ASN A 81 -14.87 -7.76 -10.27
N LEU A 82 -13.74 -8.14 -9.71
CA LEU A 82 -12.61 -8.60 -10.48
C LEU A 82 -12.75 -10.06 -10.84
N ARG A 83 -12.27 -10.40 -12.02
CA ARG A 83 -12.29 -11.78 -12.47
C ARG A 83 -11.45 -12.68 -11.57
N ILE A 84 -10.31 -12.17 -11.15
CA ILE A 84 -9.40 -12.87 -10.27
C ILE A 84 -9.01 -11.90 -9.17
N THR A 85 -8.99 -12.38 -7.92
CA THR A 85 -8.49 -11.57 -6.83
C THR A 85 -6.98 -11.75 -6.79
N PRO A 86 -6.20 -10.69 -7.02
CA PRO A 86 -4.76 -10.84 -7.11
C PRO A 86 -4.11 -11.16 -5.77
N GLU A 87 -2.96 -11.79 -5.83
CA GLU A 87 -2.10 -11.91 -4.66
C GLU A 87 -1.46 -10.56 -4.42
N LEU A 88 -1.35 -10.20 -3.14
CA LEU A 88 -0.84 -8.89 -2.77
C LEU A 88 0.61 -8.99 -2.33
N ASN A 89 1.45 -8.20 -2.97
CA ASN A 89 2.85 -8.04 -2.57
C ASN A 89 3.03 -6.63 -2.05
N PHE A 90 3.38 -6.51 -0.79
CA PHE A 90 3.49 -5.19 -0.17
C PHE A 90 4.92 -4.69 -0.31
N VAL A 91 5.04 -3.49 -0.85
CA VAL A 91 6.33 -2.88 -1.14
C VAL A 91 6.35 -1.50 -0.51
N LYS A 92 7.41 -1.20 0.22
CA LYS A 92 7.55 0.13 0.77
C LYS A 92 7.68 1.13 -0.37
N ASP A 93 6.91 2.20 -0.30
CA ASP A 93 6.90 3.20 -1.36
C ASP A 93 8.10 4.11 -1.20
N GLY A 94 9.12 3.85 -2.00
CA GLY A 94 10.33 4.64 -1.97
C GLY A 94 10.15 6.07 -2.43
N SER A 95 9.11 6.32 -3.23
CA SER A 95 8.91 7.69 -3.71
C SER A 95 8.53 8.61 -2.56
N ILE A 96 7.69 8.13 -1.63
CA ILE A 96 7.34 8.94 -0.46
C ILE A 96 8.55 9.10 0.44
N GLU A 97 9.24 8.02 0.70
CA GLU A 97 10.44 8.07 1.52
C GLU A 97 11.49 8.94 0.88
N HIS A 98 11.63 8.85 -0.43
CA HIS A 98 12.59 9.64 -1.15
C HIS A 98 12.25 11.14 -1.01
N GLY A 99 10.98 11.48 -1.15
CA GLY A 99 10.55 12.84 -0.95
C GLY A 99 10.84 13.35 0.45
N ALA A 100 10.57 12.54 1.44
CA ALA A 100 10.85 12.90 2.82
C ALA A 100 12.35 13.07 3.04
N LYS A 101 13.15 12.22 2.44
CA LYS A 101 14.59 12.33 2.52
C LYS A 101 15.10 13.62 1.90
N ILE A 102 14.55 13.97 0.76
CA ILE A 102 14.96 15.21 0.11
C ILE A 102 14.60 16.40 0.98
N ALA A 103 13.40 16.42 1.53
CA ALA A 103 12.99 17.49 2.42
C ALA A 103 13.91 17.57 3.63
N LYS A 104 14.26 16.43 4.17
CA LYS A 104 15.15 16.39 5.31
C LYS A 104 16.54 16.88 4.95
N LEU A 105 17.04 16.49 3.81
CA LEU A 105 18.33 16.96 3.33
C LEU A 105 18.33 18.45 3.13
N LEU A 106 17.25 19.00 2.60
CA LEU A 106 17.13 20.42 2.45
C LEU A 106 17.18 21.14 3.80
N ASP A 107 16.48 20.57 4.77
CA ASP A 107 16.54 21.13 6.12
C ASP A 107 17.95 21.11 6.67
N GLU A 108 18.65 20.01 6.47
CA GLU A 108 20.02 19.88 6.94
C GLU A 108 20.92 20.90 6.24
N VAL A 109 20.76 21.01 4.95
CA VAL A 109 21.55 21.95 4.19
C VAL A 109 21.25 23.37 4.61
N MET A 110 20.02 23.63 4.93
CA MET A 110 19.64 24.95 5.37
C MET A 110 19.80 25.16 6.86
N GLY A 111 20.35 24.22 7.52
CA GLY A 111 20.56 24.32 8.90
C GLY A 111 19.71 23.43 9.72
N GLU A 112 19.33 22.35 9.29
CA GLU A 112 18.77 21.43 9.93
C GLU A 112 19.10 20.28 9.90
N ASP A 113 19.42 19.67 10.03
CA ASP A 113 19.76 18.61 9.82
C ASP A 113 19.59 17.71 10.25
N LYS A 114 19.60 17.37 10.30
CA LYS A 114 19.43 16.24 10.33
C LYS A 114 19.00 15.72 11.17
#